data_a5f9a295867cb6a0cc52de327d162823
#
_entry.id   a5f9a295867cb6a0cc52de327d162823
#
_cell.length_a   1.000
_cell.length_b   1.000
_cell.length_c   1.000
_cell.angle_alpha   90.00
_cell.angle_beta   90.00
_cell.angle_gamma   90.00
#
_symmetry.space_group_name_H-M   'P 1'
#
loop_
_entity.id
_entity.type
_entity.pdbx_description
1 polymer ?
#
loop_
_entity_poly.entity_id
_entity_poly.type
_entity_poly.pdbx_seq_one_letter_code
_entity_poly.pdbx_strand_id
1 'polypeptide(L)'
;LKQDATLFSPEVIVREVDTVRLMVLDGQGGGIGATLIKGLRASLGLDLEILALGTNSIATSRMMKAGANRGGSGENAIVRTSHGVDVIIGPVSILMANAMMGELTPKMATAVSSSPATKILIPLTQERVRIVGISREPLPHLVNLAVTMVEEIVLEMDKHV
;
A
#
# COMPACT_ATOMS: atom_id res chain seq x y z
N LEU A 1 -9.67 -34.38 43.62
CA LEU A 1 -8.95 -33.19 43.13
C LEU A 1 -8.77 -33.31 41.62
N LYS A 2 -9.70 -32.69 40.87
CA LYS A 2 -9.63 -32.58 39.44
C LYS A 2 -8.86 -31.29 39.13
N GLN A 3 -7.74 -31.41 38.51
CA GLN A 3 -7.01 -30.28 37.93
C GLN A 3 -7.71 -29.89 36.63
N ASP A 4 -8.30 -28.71 36.62
CA ASP A 4 -8.74 -28.05 35.37
C ASP A 4 -7.51 -27.67 34.56
N ALA A 5 -7.27 -28.45 33.51
CA ALA A 5 -6.39 -28.03 32.44
C ALA A 5 -7.15 -27.00 31.60
N THR A 6 -6.94 -25.73 31.86
CA THR A 6 -7.36 -24.66 30.98
C THR A 6 -6.56 -24.80 29.70
N LEU A 7 -7.21 -25.41 28.71
CA LEU A 7 -6.72 -25.41 27.33
C LEU A 7 -6.61 -23.97 26.85
N PHE A 8 -5.38 -23.50 26.70
CA PHE A 8 -5.08 -22.33 25.88
C PHE A 8 -5.47 -22.71 24.46
N SER A 9 -6.65 -22.29 24.03
CA SER A 9 -6.96 -22.23 22.62
C SER A 9 -6.06 -21.17 22.01
N PRO A 10 -5.24 -21.49 20.98
CA PRO A 10 -4.61 -20.44 20.22
C PRO A 10 -5.74 -19.59 19.65
N GLU A 11 -5.81 -18.33 20.06
CA GLU A 11 -6.67 -17.37 19.40
C GLU A 11 -6.27 -17.37 17.93
N VAL A 12 -7.06 -18.09 17.14
CA VAL A 12 -7.08 -17.86 15.71
C VAL A 12 -7.47 -16.39 15.58
N ILE A 13 -6.51 -15.55 15.20
CA ILE A 13 -6.82 -14.18 14.80
C ILE A 13 -7.72 -14.34 13.59
N VAL A 14 -9.01 -14.41 13.84
CA VAL A 14 -10.02 -14.38 12.79
C VAL A 14 -9.88 -12.98 12.20
N ARG A 15 -9.26 -12.91 11.02
CA ARG A 15 -9.32 -11.72 10.19
C ARG A 15 -10.80 -11.40 10.10
N GLU A 16 -11.24 -10.24 10.60
CA GLU A 16 -12.57 -9.73 10.28
C GLU A 16 -12.66 -9.72 8.76
N VAL A 17 -13.58 -10.52 8.22
CA VAL A 17 -13.54 -11.04 6.84
C VAL A 17 -13.72 -9.94 5.77
N ASP A 18 -13.97 -8.69 6.15
CA ASP A 18 -14.54 -7.70 5.23
C ASP A 18 -13.72 -6.40 5.05
N THR A 19 -12.54 -6.25 5.67
CA THR A 19 -11.76 -5.02 5.50
C THR A 19 -10.65 -5.22 4.49
N VAL A 20 -10.72 -4.51 3.38
CA VAL A 20 -9.64 -4.47 2.39
C VAL A 20 -8.40 -3.83 3.01
N ARG A 21 -7.28 -4.54 2.94
CA ARG A 21 -6.00 -4.06 3.42
C ARG A 21 -5.17 -3.51 2.28
N LEU A 22 -4.91 -2.23 2.33
CA LEU A 22 -4.19 -1.48 1.31
C LEU A 22 -2.83 -1.03 1.83
N MET A 23 -1.77 -1.34 1.10
CA MET A 23 -0.43 -0.82 1.34
C MET A 23 -0.15 0.35 0.39
N VAL A 24 0.12 1.53 0.93
CA VAL A 24 0.65 2.66 0.17
C VAL A 24 2.14 2.70 0.37
N LEU A 25 2.89 2.57 -0.72
CA LEU A 25 4.35 2.57 -0.74
C LEU A 25 4.87 3.79 -1.47
N ASP A 26 5.71 4.56 -0.81
CA ASP A 26 6.39 5.71 -1.39
C ASP A 26 7.77 5.91 -0.74
N GLY A 27 8.55 6.79 -1.30
CA GLY A 27 9.88 7.13 -0.80
C GLY A 27 10.15 8.62 -0.88
N GLN A 28 11.42 9.00 -0.73
CA GLN A 28 11.87 10.38 -0.71
C GLN A 28 11.03 11.24 0.26
N GLY A 29 10.32 12.24 -0.21
CA GLY A 29 9.47 13.09 0.63
C GLY A 29 8.05 12.55 0.92
N GLY A 30 7.65 11.43 0.30
CA GLY A 30 6.34 10.82 0.54
C GLY A 30 5.14 11.58 -0.02
N GLY A 31 5.38 12.49 -0.98
CA GLY A 31 4.34 13.39 -1.51
C GLY A 31 3.23 12.68 -2.28
N ILE A 32 3.57 11.73 -3.12
CA ILE A 32 2.62 10.94 -3.89
C ILE A 32 1.79 10.06 -2.94
N GLY A 33 2.45 9.34 -2.05
CA GLY A 33 1.79 8.49 -1.07
C GLY A 33 0.82 9.25 -0.16
N ALA A 34 1.23 10.40 0.35
CA ALA A 34 0.37 11.24 1.18
C ALA A 34 -0.87 11.75 0.42
N THR A 35 -0.70 12.16 -0.84
CA THR A 35 -1.81 12.62 -1.68
C THR A 35 -2.78 11.49 -1.98
N LEU A 36 -2.28 10.28 -2.25
CA LEU A 36 -3.09 9.08 -2.42
C LEU A 36 -3.93 8.77 -1.18
N ILE A 37 -3.32 8.79 0.00
CA ILE A 37 -4.01 8.49 1.27
C ILE A 37 -5.11 9.53 1.54
N LYS A 38 -4.85 10.80 1.32
CA LYS A 38 -5.88 11.84 1.45
C LYS A 38 -7.07 11.59 0.53
N GLY A 39 -6.82 11.25 -0.74
CA GLY A 39 -7.87 10.93 -1.70
C GLY A 39 -8.67 9.69 -1.32
N LEU A 40 -8.01 8.65 -0.87
CA LEU A 40 -8.64 7.41 -0.40
C LEU A 40 -9.54 7.65 0.82
N ARG A 41 -9.07 8.41 1.79
CA ARG A 41 -9.86 8.75 2.98
C ARG A 41 -11.07 9.65 2.66
N ALA A 42 -10.90 10.59 1.75
CA ALA A 42 -12.01 11.46 1.33
C ALA A 42 -13.13 10.68 0.64
N SER A 43 -12.80 9.63 -0.12
CA SER A 43 -13.76 8.85 -0.90
C SER A 43 -14.27 7.62 -0.16
N LEU A 44 -13.42 6.88 0.53
CA LEU A 44 -13.73 5.57 1.14
C LEU A 44 -13.83 5.61 2.68
N GLY A 45 -13.52 6.74 3.29
CA GLY A 45 -13.63 6.89 4.74
C GLY A 45 -12.70 5.99 5.54
N LEU A 46 -13.20 5.46 6.66
CA LEU A 46 -12.43 4.65 7.62
C LEU A 46 -12.58 3.13 7.43
N ASP A 47 -13.42 2.69 6.52
CA ASP A 47 -13.68 1.26 6.28
C ASP A 47 -12.51 0.54 5.60
N LEU A 48 -11.51 1.28 5.18
CA LEU A 48 -10.30 0.80 4.54
C LEU A 48 -9.12 0.80 5.52
N GLU A 49 -8.45 -0.33 5.67
CA GLU A 49 -7.19 -0.39 6.42
C GLU A 49 -6.02 0.06 5.53
N ILE A 50 -5.45 1.22 5.80
CA ILE A 50 -4.31 1.76 5.07
C ILE A 50 -3.02 1.59 5.86
N LEU A 51 -2.06 0.89 5.26
CA LEU A 51 -0.71 0.72 5.77
C LEU A 51 0.24 1.61 4.97
N ALA A 52 0.91 2.55 5.64
CA ALA A 52 1.87 3.45 5.03
C ALA A 52 3.29 2.86 5.13
N LEU A 53 3.84 2.44 4.02
CA LEU A 53 5.21 1.92 3.94
C LEU A 53 6.10 2.91 3.21
N GLY A 54 7.05 3.48 3.94
CA GLY A 54 8.04 4.38 3.38
C GLY A 54 9.40 3.72 3.23
N THR A 55 10.13 4.03 2.18
CA THR A 55 11.54 3.65 2.08
C THR A 55 12.40 4.36 3.12
N ASN A 56 11.91 5.44 3.69
CA ASN A 56 12.50 6.21 4.78
C ASN A 56 11.42 6.70 5.75
N SER A 57 11.83 7.14 6.92
CA SER A 57 10.93 7.57 8.00
C SER A 57 10.18 8.87 7.72
N ILE A 58 10.74 9.75 6.89
CA ILE A 58 10.10 11.02 6.49
C ILE A 58 8.87 10.73 5.64
N ALA A 59 9.03 9.86 4.64
CA ALA A 59 7.93 9.42 3.78
C ALA A 59 6.82 8.74 4.60
N THR A 60 7.19 7.81 5.48
CA THR A 60 6.23 7.13 6.36
C THR A 60 5.48 8.13 7.25
N SER A 61 6.18 9.05 7.89
CA SER A 61 5.59 10.06 8.77
C SER A 61 4.59 10.95 8.03
N ARG A 62 4.94 11.37 6.81
CA ARG A 62 4.05 12.20 5.99
C ARG A 62 2.78 11.44 5.58
N MET A 63 2.91 10.20 5.21
CA MET A 63 1.78 9.33 4.89
C MET A 63 0.91 9.02 6.10
N MET A 64 1.50 8.84 7.28
CA MET A 64 0.76 8.67 8.54
C MET A 64 -0.09 9.91 8.86
N LYS A 65 0.48 11.11 8.72
CA LYS A 65 -0.26 12.37 8.91
C LYS A 65 -1.39 12.55 7.92
N ALA A 66 -1.28 11.96 6.73
CA ALA A 66 -2.33 11.99 5.71
C ALA A 66 -3.53 11.08 6.03
N GLY A 67 -3.41 10.17 7.01
CA GLY A 67 -4.52 9.37 7.50
C GLY A 67 -4.36 7.85 7.43
N ALA A 68 -3.15 7.33 7.26
CA ALA A 68 -2.92 5.88 7.35
C ALA A 68 -3.17 5.36 8.77
N ASN A 69 -3.58 4.10 8.88
CA ASN A 69 -3.84 3.44 10.17
C ASN A 69 -2.54 3.07 10.89
N ARG A 70 -1.57 2.54 10.16
CA ARG A 70 -0.28 2.11 10.67
C ARG A 70 0.80 2.40 9.64
N GLY A 71 2.04 2.50 10.09
CA GLY A 71 3.17 2.75 9.22
C GLY A 71 4.42 1.95 9.60
N GLY A 72 5.24 1.73 8.60
CA GLY A 72 6.55 1.11 8.75
C GLY A 72 7.53 1.69 7.75
N SER A 73 8.82 1.63 8.05
CA SER A 73 9.87 2.19 7.21
C SER A 73 10.96 1.17 6.92
N GLY A 74 11.44 1.20 5.69
CA GLY A 74 12.62 0.46 5.27
C GLY A 74 12.32 -0.93 4.71
N GLU A 75 13.39 -1.59 4.29
CA GLU A 75 13.32 -2.81 3.49
C GLU A 75 12.55 -3.94 4.15
N ASN A 76 12.87 -4.24 5.41
CA ASN A 76 12.22 -5.38 6.06
C ASN A 76 10.72 -5.17 6.24
N ALA A 77 10.29 -3.96 6.63
CA ALA A 77 8.89 -3.62 6.77
C ALA A 77 8.14 -3.75 5.43
N ILE A 78 8.73 -3.25 4.35
CA ILE A 78 8.15 -3.31 3.00
C ILE A 78 8.05 -4.75 2.52
N VAL A 79 9.11 -5.53 2.64
CA VAL A 79 9.14 -6.94 2.22
C VAL A 79 8.11 -7.78 2.97
N ARG A 80 8.04 -7.62 4.29
CA ARG A 80 7.07 -8.35 5.12
C ARG A 80 5.62 -7.98 4.80
N THR A 81 5.35 -6.70 4.65
CA THR A 81 3.98 -6.19 4.45
C THR A 81 3.45 -6.53 3.06
N SER A 82 4.32 -6.52 2.04
CA SER A 82 3.92 -6.74 0.64
C SER A 82 3.16 -8.04 0.40
N HIS A 83 3.37 -9.07 1.20
CA HIS A 83 2.72 -10.38 1.04
C HIS A 83 1.43 -10.55 1.85
N GLY A 84 1.09 -9.59 2.68
CA GLY A 84 -0.06 -9.66 3.59
C GLY A 84 -1.16 -8.64 3.30
N VAL A 85 -1.19 -8.05 2.11
CA VAL A 85 -2.15 -7.01 1.71
C VAL A 85 -2.92 -7.43 0.46
N ASP A 86 -4.06 -6.79 0.24
CA ASP A 86 -4.91 -7.06 -0.93
C ASP A 86 -4.54 -6.17 -2.12
N VAL A 87 -4.10 -4.94 -1.83
CA VAL A 87 -3.73 -3.93 -2.83
C VAL A 87 -2.43 -3.25 -2.42
N ILE A 88 -1.56 -3.02 -3.39
CA ILE A 88 -0.37 -2.17 -3.25
C ILE A 88 -0.52 -0.99 -4.21
N ILE A 89 -0.36 0.22 -3.71
CA ILE A 89 -0.49 1.44 -4.50
C ILE A 89 0.69 2.38 -4.25
N GLY A 90 1.18 2.98 -5.30
CA GLY A 90 2.28 3.95 -5.24
C GLY A 90 2.73 4.40 -6.62
N PRO A 91 3.82 5.18 -6.70
CA PRO A 91 4.42 5.50 -7.99
C PRO A 91 4.92 4.23 -8.69
N VAL A 92 4.96 4.25 -10.01
CA VAL A 92 5.42 3.09 -10.80
C VAL A 92 6.84 2.65 -10.44
N SER A 93 7.64 3.56 -9.91
CA SER A 93 9.02 3.30 -9.45
C SER A 93 9.13 2.31 -8.30
N ILE A 94 8.04 1.97 -7.61
CA ILE A 94 8.06 0.93 -6.57
C ILE A 94 8.32 -0.49 -7.12
N LEU A 95 8.22 -0.65 -8.44
CA LEU A 95 8.59 -1.89 -9.15
C LEU A 95 10.02 -1.86 -9.69
N MET A 96 10.73 -0.75 -9.57
CA MET A 96 12.02 -0.53 -10.23
C MET A 96 13.17 -0.62 -9.22
N ALA A 97 14.00 -1.64 -9.36
CA ALA A 97 15.19 -1.80 -8.54
C ALA A 97 16.09 -0.56 -8.63
N ASN A 98 16.55 -0.08 -7.48
CA ASN A 98 17.40 1.11 -7.30
C ASN A 98 16.74 2.44 -7.68
N ALA A 99 15.44 2.49 -7.86
CA ALA A 99 14.70 3.73 -8.02
C ALA A 99 14.82 4.64 -6.79
N MET A 100 14.41 5.90 -6.93
CA MET A 100 14.44 6.90 -5.85
C MET A 100 15.85 7.07 -5.26
N MET A 101 16.87 7.21 -6.14
CA MET A 101 18.28 7.33 -5.75
C MET A 101 18.80 6.14 -4.91
N GLY A 102 18.26 4.95 -5.15
CA GLY A 102 18.62 3.73 -4.44
C GLY A 102 17.82 3.45 -3.18
N GLU A 103 16.90 4.32 -2.79
CA GLU A 103 16.03 4.05 -1.64
C GLU A 103 15.19 2.79 -1.83
N LEU A 104 14.72 2.55 -3.05
CA LEU A 104 14.01 1.32 -3.39
C LEU A 104 15.01 0.24 -3.79
N THR A 105 15.29 -0.66 -2.87
CA THR A 105 16.26 -1.74 -3.11
C THR A 105 15.72 -2.79 -4.09
N PRO A 106 16.59 -3.57 -4.76
CA PRO A 106 16.16 -4.70 -5.57
C PRO A 106 15.26 -5.69 -4.82
N LYS A 107 15.51 -5.90 -3.53
CA LYS A 107 14.70 -6.78 -2.67
C LYS A 107 13.29 -6.23 -2.45
N MET A 108 13.15 -4.92 -2.25
CA MET A 108 11.85 -4.26 -2.18
C MET A 108 11.08 -4.40 -3.50
N ALA A 109 11.72 -4.10 -4.63
CA ALA A 109 11.10 -4.21 -5.95
C ALA A 109 10.61 -5.64 -6.23
N THR A 110 11.40 -6.63 -5.91
CA THR A 110 11.04 -8.04 -6.05
C THR A 110 9.85 -8.40 -5.16
N ALA A 111 9.85 -7.98 -3.91
CA ALA A 111 8.76 -8.25 -2.97
C ALA A 111 7.43 -7.65 -3.44
N VAL A 112 7.45 -6.43 -3.94
CA VAL A 112 6.25 -5.76 -4.47
C VAL A 112 5.78 -6.44 -5.75
N SER A 113 6.65 -6.65 -6.73
CA SER A 113 6.27 -7.22 -8.02
C SER A 113 5.81 -8.68 -7.93
N SER A 114 6.36 -9.46 -7.01
CA SER A 114 5.99 -10.87 -6.78
C SER A 114 4.83 -11.05 -5.80
N SER A 115 4.36 -9.99 -5.16
CA SER A 115 3.20 -10.04 -4.27
C SER A 115 1.94 -10.49 -5.02
N PRO A 116 1.06 -11.31 -4.41
CA PRO A 116 -0.25 -11.65 -4.99
C PRO A 116 -1.23 -10.48 -4.98
N ALA A 117 -0.94 -9.39 -4.26
CA ALA A 117 -1.77 -8.18 -4.24
C ALA A 117 -1.93 -7.56 -5.62
N THR A 118 -3.07 -6.94 -5.87
CA THR A 118 -3.24 -6.07 -7.04
C THR A 118 -2.38 -4.82 -6.89
N LYS A 119 -1.58 -4.46 -7.89
CA LYS A 119 -0.76 -3.25 -7.89
C LYS A 119 -1.44 -2.17 -8.71
N ILE A 120 -1.69 -1.03 -8.08
CA ILE A 120 -2.20 0.19 -8.72
C ILE A 120 -1.06 1.20 -8.73
N LEU A 121 -0.64 1.61 -9.91
CA LEU A 121 0.58 2.37 -10.10
C LEU A 121 0.31 3.75 -10.69
N ILE A 122 0.78 4.78 -10.01
CA ILE A 122 0.81 6.14 -10.55
C ILE A 122 1.97 6.23 -11.54
N PRO A 123 1.71 6.54 -12.82
CA PRO A 123 2.74 6.53 -13.87
C PRO A 123 3.61 7.79 -13.86
N LEU A 124 3.97 8.27 -12.68
CA LEU A 124 4.90 9.36 -12.45
C LEU A 124 6.20 8.80 -11.90
N THR A 125 7.30 9.09 -12.57
CA THR A 125 8.63 8.68 -12.14
C THR A 125 9.68 9.64 -12.67
N GLN A 126 10.78 9.78 -11.91
CA GLN A 126 11.98 10.48 -12.33
C GLN A 126 13.00 9.53 -13.00
N GLU A 127 12.68 8.24 -13.01
CA GLU A 127 13.53 7.23 -13.64
C GLU A 127 13.44 7.32 -15.17
N ARG A 128 14.45 6.78 -15.85
CA ARG A 128 14.51 6.76 -17.32
C ARG A 128 13.58 5.71 -17.92
N VAL A 129 12.30 5.80 -17.59
CA VAL A 129 11.24 4.89 -18.05
C VAL A 129 10.15 5.70 -18.73
N ARG A 130 9.77 5.28 -19.92
CA ARG A 130 8.63 5.82 -20.65
C ARG A 130 7.64 4.72 -20.90
N ILE A 131 6.38 4.95 -20.56
CA ILE A 131 5.30 3.96 -20.71
C ILE A 131 4.45 4.39 -21.91
N VAL A 132 4.34 3.50 -22.89
CA VAL A 132 3.52 3.73 -24.09
C VAL A 132 2.06 3.82 -23.69
N GLY A 133 1.32 4.73 -24.29
CA GLY A 133 -0.09 4.92 -24.04
C GLY A 133 -0.42 5.81 -22.83
N ILE A 134 0.58 6.28 -22.09
CA ILE A 134 0.39 7.19 -20.97
C ILE A 134 0.54 8.64 -21.43
N SER A 135 -0.49 9.45 -21.19
CA SER A 135 -0.44 10.90 -21.34
C SER A 135 0.01 11.56 -20.02
N ARG A 136 0.57 12.76 -20.13
CA ARG A 136 0.89 13.57 -18.94
C ARG A 136 -0.39 14.07 -18.30
N GLU A 137 -0.64 13.57 -17.09
CA GLU A 137 -1.76 13.98 -16.27
C GLU A 137 -1.25 14.60 -14.97
N PRO A 138 -1.91 15.62 -14.43
CA PRO A 138 -1.55 16.16 -13.12
C PRO A 138 -1.85 15.14 -12.01
N LEU A 139 -1.05 15.15 -10.96
CA LEU A 139 -1.18 14.21 -9.85
C LEU A 139 -2.61 14.14 -9.25
N PRO A 140 -3.33 15.25 -9.02
CA PRO A 140 -4.69 15.17 -8.51
C PRO A 140 -5.64 14.34 -9.38
N HIS A 141 -5.53 14.42 -10.69
CA HIS A 141 -6.32 13.62 -11.62
C HIS A 141 -5.95 12.14 -11.55
N LEU A 142 -4.66 11.83 -11.53
CA LEU A 142 -4.17 10.45 -11.37
C LEU A 142 -4.61 9.83 -10.04
N VAL A 143 -4.60 10.60 -8.97
CA VAL A 143 -5.10 10.15 -7.66
C VAL A 143 -6.58 9.81 -7.72
N ASN A 144 -7.40 10.63 -8.36
CA ASN A 144 -8.84 10.33 -8.53
C ASN A 144 -9.07 9.04 -9.32
N LEU A 145 -8.30 8.82 -10.39
CA LEU A 145 -8.37 7.56 -11.16
C LEU A 145 -7.96 6.36 -10.31
N ALA A 146 -6.90 6.48 -9.54
CA ALA A 146 -6.43 5.42 -8.65
C ALA A 146 -7.45 5.11 -7.55
N VAL A 147 -8.07 6.11 -6.96
CA VAL A 147 -9.14 5.93 -5.96
C VAL A 147 -10.32 5.19 -6.56
N THR A 148 -10.75 5.52 -7.77
CA THR A 148 -11.82 4.78 -8.48
C THR A 148 -11.44 3.31 -8.67
N MET A 149 -10.19 3.00 -9.02
CA MET A 149 -9.74 1.61 -9.14
C MET A 149 -9.79 0.86 -7.80
N VAL A 150 -9.46 1.51 -6.70
CA VAL A 150 -9.59 0.92 -5.36
C VAL A 150 -11.05 0.67 -5.00
N GLU A 151 -11.93 1.62 -5.27
CA GLU A 151 -13.38 1.47 -5.06
C GLU A 151 -13.94 0.23 -5.79
N GLU A 152 -13.55 0.04 -7.04
CA GLU A 152 -13.94 -1.12 -7.84
C GLU A 152 -13.49 -2.44 -7.18
N ILE A 153 -12.26 -2.50 -6.69
CA ILE A 153 -11.73 -3.69 -6.01
C ILE A 153 -12.49 -3.96 -4.70
N VAL A 154 -12.76 -2.93 -3.92
CA VAL A 154 -13.54 -3.06 -2.67
C VAL A 154 -14.94 -3.64 -2.98
N LEU A 155 -15.62 -3.11 -3.98
CA LEU A 155 -16.94 -3.60 -4.40
C LEU A 155 -16.91 -5.03 -4.92
N GLU A 156 -15.85 -5.44 -5.60
CA GLU A 156 -15.70 -6.82 -6.08
C GLU A 156 -15.48 -7.80 -4.91
N MET A 157 -14.70 -7.40 -3.91
CA MET A 157 -14.45 -8.22 -2.72
C MET A 157 -15.72 -8.42 -1.89
N ASP A 158 -16.54 -7.39 -1.74
CA ASP A 158 -17.82 -7.46 -1.02
C ASP A 158 -18.84 -8.40 -1.68
N LYS A 159 -18.78 -8.59 -3.00
CA LYS A 159 -19.68 -9.50 -3.73
C LYS A 159 -19.34 -10.98 -3.57
N HIS A 160 -18.16 -11.31 -3.06
CA HIS A 160 -17.68 -12.67 -2.89
C HIS A 160 -17.82 -13.17 -1.43
N VAL A 161 -18.45 -12.37 -0.60
CA VAL A 161 -18.86 -12.71 0.77
C VAL A 161 -20.36 -13.04 0.76
#